data_a48cee3c2598b1310850061f5a1aa444
#
_entry.id   a48cee3c2598b1310850061f5a1aa444
#
_cell.length_a   1.000
_cell.length_b   1.000
_cell.length_c   1.000
_cell.angle_alpha   90.00
_cell.angle_beta   90.00
_cell.angle_gamma   90.00
#
_symmetry.space_group_name_H-M   'P 1'
#
loop_
_entity.id
_entity.type
_entity.pdbx_description
1 polymer ?
#
loop_
_entity_poly.entity_id
_entity_poly.type
_entity_poly.pdbx_seq_one_letter_code
_entity_poly.pdbx_strand_id
1 'polypeptide(L)'
;MALSVLILMLTAGLLLGFSLRSRYGLPLFLMTAGMGIASAAVVFQSYNTSVYSPPGWFPLRSADLWLYRYIGGWRQPLARVQGMRVAGCLLFFLGILLMMLLIFRNLRQSRRLLSWTVCLCVCAAVFTAAFACLYQPGTAYAIYLKYHALPAAQRESFRTWIGRMDTFMRSASLAYILFPVFLLSFAYWNRRTTYFADSYFLLSGILLLYGTVFYGVFFLQPFVQSPDAVFRSGFWYFSGIVRVPARHMLIFPGFSLLMLIFLLAGSSRIFSGELVLLSRKRAMKNSIEELNRNLMDVFHSEKNLMFSMVILANEAKASYGTPEGMRRLERLHDIAQARMDMITSSLNRIRELHLHMEPTDMRVLTDQALADAALPGEIRCEKHYCGEPARCLVDEYHTRCAVKNLFDNAAEALQMSGCENPVISVTVEMSRARVSLSVRDNGPGIAREERRRVMLPFVSSKSKNTNWGIGLPYAFRVINAQLGEMRIRSSDQPGRTYTRVDILLPRERSRER
;
A
#
# COMPACT_ATOMS: atom_id res chain seq x y z
N MET A 1 28.73 20.97 -2.16
CA MET A 1 28.49 20.00 -3.23
C MET A 1 28.86 18.58 -2.81
N ALA A 2 30.12 18.29 -2.38
CA ALA A 2 30.49 16.94 -1.91
C ALA A 2 29.63 16.49 -0.71
N LEU A 3 29.24 17.39 0.19
CA LEU A 3 28.28 17.09 1.25
C LEU A 3 26.93 16.60 0.69
N SER A 4 26.43 17.21 -0.39
CA SER A 4 25.20 16.76 -1.04
C SER A 4 25.35 15.35 -1.59
N VAL A 5 26.50 15.05 -2.22
CA VAL A 5 26.83 13.70 -2.71
C VAL A 5 26.87 12.72 -1.56
N LEU A 6 27.54 13.06 -0.45
CA LEU A 6 27.62 12.22 0.74
C LEU A 6 26.23 11.94 1.33
N ILE A 7 25.40 12.98 1.50
CA ILE A 7 24.02 12.85 2.01
C ILE A 7 23.20 11.95 1.09
N LEU A 8 23.29 12.15 -0.22
CA LEU A 8 22.55 11.34 -1.19
C LEU A 8 23.00 9.88 -1.18
N MET A 9 24.32 9.61 -1.06
CA MET A 9 24.84 8.25 -0.98
C MET A 9 24.45 7.55 0.32
N LEU A 10 24.50 8.26 1.45
CA LEU A 10 24.00 7.75 2.74
C LEU A 10 22.50 7.46 2.67
N THR A 11 21.74 8.38 2.07
CA THR A 11 20.29 8.18 1.87
C THR A 11 20.01 6.98 0.98
N ALA A 12 20.77 6.81 -0.10
CA ALA A 12 20.65 5.63 -0.96
C ALA A 12 20.97 4.34 -0.20
N GLY A 13 22.03 4.32 0.63
CA GLY A 13 22.36 3.17 1.48
C GLY A 13 21.23 2.80 2.46
N LEU A 14 20.62 3.79 3.10
CA LEU A 14 19.46 3.58 3.96
C LEU A 14 18.26 3.02 3.17
N LEU A 15 17.97 3.58 1.98
CA LEU A 15 16.89 3.11 1.13
C LEU A 15 17.14 1.70 0.60
N LEU A 16 18.37 1.28 0.39
CA LEU A 16 18.70 -0.10 0.02
C LEU A 16 18.30 -1.06 1.15
N GLY A 17 18.56 -0.71 2.41
CA GLY A 17 18.08 -1.46 3.55
C GLY A 17 16.55 -1.54 3.64
N PHE A 18 15.86 -0.46 3.27
CA PHE A 18 14.40 -0.43 3.16
C PHE A 18 13.85 -1.17 1.93
N SER A 19 14.62 -1.26 0.84
CA SER A 19 14.17 -1.90 -0.41
C SER A 19 13.84 -3.38 -0.23
N LEU A 20 14.51 -4.05 0.71
CA LEU A 20 14.23 -5.44 1.08
C LEU A 20 12.88 -5.61 1.79
N ARG A 21 12.30 -4.53 2.30
CA ARG A 21 11.09 -4.55 3.14
C ARG A 21 9.91 -3.79 2.55
N SER A 22 10.14 -2.87 1.62
CA SER A 22 9.10 -2.07 0.95
C SER A 22 9.20 -2.15 -0.56
N ARG A 23 8.04 -2.23 -1.24
CA ARG A 23 7.97 -2.28 -2.72
C ARG A 23 8.49 -0.99 -3.37
N TYR A 24 8.36 0.14 -2.69
CA TYR A 24 8.80 1.45 -3.18
C TYR A 24 10.27 1.76 -2.89
N GLY A 25 10.93 0.95 -2.07
CA GLY A 25 12.32 1.16 -1.67
C GLY A 25 13.30 1.10 -2.83
N LEU A 26 13.19 0.09 -3.71
CA LEU A 26 14.08 -0.06 -4.86
C LEU A 26 14.01 1.10 -5.86
N PRO A 27 12.83 1.58 -6.32
CA PRO A 27 12.74 2.77 -7.15
C PRO A 27 13.37 4.01 -6.51
N LEU A 28 13.08 4.28 -5.26
CA LEU A 28 13.63 5.43 -4.52
C LEU A 28 15.15 5.32 -4.35
N PHE A 29 15.67 4.11 -4.09
CA PHE A 29 17.10 3.84 -4.07
C PHE A 29 17.77 4.19 -5.40
N LEU A 30 17.24 3.70 -6.51
CA LEU A 30 17.80 3.96 -7.85
C LEU A 30 17.78 5.46 -8.19
N MET A 31 16.70 6.16 -7.87
CA MET A 31 16.60 7.60 -8.07
C MET A 31 17.64 8.36 -7.23
N THR A 32 17.81 8.00 -5.96
CA THR A 32 18.73 8.67 -5.05
C THR A 32 20.19 8.38 -5.41
N ALA A 33 20.52 7.12 -5.71
CA ALA A 33 21.85 6.72 -6.14
C ALA A 33 22.23 7.39 -7.47
N GLY A 34 21.30 7.40 -8.43
CA GLY A 34 21.48 8.07 -9.70
C GLY A 34 21.77 9.56 -9.54
N MET A 35 20.99 10.23 -8.68
CA MET A 35 21.20 11.65 -8.37
C MET A 35 22.54 11.90 -7.67
N GLY A 36 22.97 11.01 -6.77
CA GLY A 36 24.27 11.11 -6.10
C GLY A 36 25.43 10.99 -7.09
N ILE A 37 25.40 9.98 -7.98
CA ILE A 37 26.42 9.77 -9.01
C ILE A 37 26.48 10.97 -9.98
N ALA A 38 25.34 11.43 -10.45
CA ALA A 38 25.28 12.57 -11.35
C ALA A 38 25.74 13.88 -10.66
N SER A 39 25.44 14.05 -9.37
CA SER A 39 25.93 15.21 -8.58
C SER A 39 27.46 15.18 -8.37
N ALA A 40 28.05 14.01 -8.19
CA ALA A 40 29.51 13.88 -8.10
C ALA A 40 30.21 14.36 -9.40
N ALA A 41 29.63 14.02 -10.55
CA ALA A 41 30.10 14.53 -11.84
C ALA A 41 30.01 16.06 -11.95
N VAL A 42 28.93 16.68 -11.44
CA VAL A 42 28.75 18.14 -11.43
C VAL A 42 29.79 18.80 -10.52
N VAL A 43 30.14 18.21 -9.36
CA VAL A 43 31.21 18.71 -8.48
C VAL A 43 32.53 18.83 -9.24
N PHE A 44 32.97 17.74 -9.86
CA PHE A 44 34.22 17.74 -10.64
C PHE A 44 34.20 18.80 -11.74
N GLN A 45 33.12 18.87 -12.49
CA GLN A 45 32.99 19.82 -13.59
C GLN A 45 33.04 21.28 -13.10
N SER A 46 32.38 21.62 -12.00
CA SER A 46 32.37 22.98 -11.45
C SER A 46 33.77 23.44 -11.01
N TYR A 47 34.60 22.55 -10.48
CA TYR A 47 35.98 22.84 -10.16
C TYR A 47 36.89 22.97 -11.39
N ASN A 48 36.71 22.10 -12.37
CA ASN A 48 37.52 22.08 -13.60
C ASN A 48 37.34 23.35 -14.45
N THR A 49 36.17 24.02 -14.34
CA THR A 49 35.85 25.22 -15.11
C THR A 49 36.20 26.52 -14.38
N SER A 50 36.84 26.44 -13.25
CA SER A 50 37.19 27.61 -12.37
C SER A 50 36.00 28.47 -11.95
N VAL A 51 34.77 27.93 -12.16
CA VAL A 51 33.52 28.66 -11.85
C VAL A 51 33.21 28.64 -10.36
N TYR A 52 33.75 27.65 -9.66
CA TYR A 52 33.52 27.48 -8.24
C TYR A 52 34.80 27.32 -7.47
N SER A 53 35.11 28.32 -6.65
CA SER A 53 36.04 28.19 -5.54
C SER A 53 35.29 28.48 -4.25
N PRO A 54 35.09 27.45 -3.39
CA PRO A 54 34.41 27.68 -2.11
C PRO A 54 35.20 28.71 -1.27
N PRO A 55 34.49 29.58 -0.53
CA PRO A 55 35.15 30.51 0.39
C PRO A 55 36.04 29.75 1.37
N GLY A 56 37.16 30.35 1.81
CA GLY A 56 38.14 29.72 2.71
C GLY A 56 37.56 29.24 4.05
N TRP A 57 36.49 29.90 4.50
CA TRP A 57 35.75 29.56 5.74
C TRP A 57 34.72 28.42 5.58
N PHE A 58 34.52 27.89 4.35
CA PHE A 58 33.54 26.83 4.13
C PHE A 58 34.05 25.50 4.70
N PRO A 59 33.39 24.91 5.74
CA PRO A 59 33.91 23.78 6.51
C PRO A 59 34.14 22.49 5.70
N LEU A 60 33.57 22.39 4.52
CA LEU A 60 33.63 21.19 3.65
C LEU A 60 34.45 21.42 2.38
N ARG A 61 35.23 22.49 2.30
CA ARG A 61 36.15 22.75 1.19
C ARG A 61 37.12 21.59 0.94
N SER A 62 37.61 20.99 2.02
CA SER A 62 38.51 19.84 1.97
C SER A 62 37.86 18.61 1.30
N ALA A 63 36.58 18.34 1.60
CA ALA A 63 35.83 17.23 1.00
C ALA A 63 35.58 17.46 -0.50
N ASP A 64 35.20 18.68 -0.89
CA ASP A 64 35.04 19.06 -2.29
C ASP A 64 36.37 18.92 -3.06
N LEU A 65 37.49 19.43 -2.50
CA LEU A 65 38.82 19.31 -3.09
C LEU A 65 39.31 17.87 -3.16
N TRP A 66 39.02 17.06 -2.15
CA TRP A 66 39.35 15.64 -2.14
C TRP A 66 38.63 14.92 -3.29
N LEU A 67 37.33 15.12 -3.43
CA LEU A 67 36.54 14.52 -4.50
C LEU A 67 37.04 14.95 -5.88
N TYR A 68 37.33 16.23 -6.06
CA TYR A 68 37.89 16.75 -7.31
C TYR A 68 39.23 16.10 -7.65
N ARG A 69 40.18 16.00 -6.69
CA ARG A 69 41.49 15.39 -6.87
C ARG A 69 41.36 13.89 -7.17
N TYR A 70 40.47 13.20 -6.47
CA TYR A 70 40.23 11.78 -6.69
C TYR A 70 39.76 11.50 -8.13
N ILE A 71 38.77 12.25 -8.60
CA ILE A 71 38.26 12.09 -9.98
C ILE A 71 39.30 12.59 -10.99
N GLY A 72 40.02 13.67 -10.68
CA GLY A 72 41.09 14.24 -11.54
C GLY A 72 42.26 13.28 -11.78
N GLY A 73 42.53 12.38 -10.82
CA GLY A 73 43.53 11.31 -11.00
C GLY A 73 43.15 10.21 -11.98
N TRP A 74 41.94 10.20 -12.50
CA TRP A 74 41.49 9.18 -13.45
C TRP A 74 42.08 9.41 -14.85
N ARG A 75 42.34 8.33 -15.55
CA ARG A 75 42.69 8.38 -16.98
C ARG A 75 41.48 8.91 -17.77
N GLN A 76 41.64 9.96 -18.57
CA GLN A 76 40.56 10.64 -19.29
C GLN A 76 39.40 11.13 -18.39
N PRO A 77 39.64 12.00 -17.40
CA PRO A 77 38.66 12.34 -16.36
C PRO A 77 37.39 12.95 -16.94
N LEU A 78 37.48 13.78 -17.97
CA LEU A 78 36.31 14.47 -18.57
C LEU A 78 35.32 13.48 -19.22
N ALA A 79 35.81 12.52 -20.00
CA ALA A 79 34.96 11.52 -20.64
C ALA A 79 34.27 10.62 -19.60
N ARG A 80 35.02 10.22 -18.57
CA ARG A 80 34.47 9.41 -17.46
C ARG A 80 33.45 10.15 -16.64
N VAL A 81 33.69 11.41 -16.33
CA VAL A 81 32.75 12.27 -15.59
C VAL A 81 31.45 12.46 -16.37
N GLN A 82 31.53 12.66 -17.67
CA GLN A 82 30.32 12.72 -18.50
C GLN A 82 29.59 11.38 -18.55
N GLY A 83 30.31 10.26 -18.65
CA GLY A 83 29.73 8.93 -18.53
C GLY A 83 29.02 8.71 -17.19
N MET A 84 29.63 9.12 -16.09
CA MET A 84 29.00 9.10 -14.75
C MET A 84 27.72 9.91 -14.70
N ARG A 85 27.71 11.08 -15.29
CA ARG A 85 26.52 11.94 -15.32
C ARG A 85 25.39 11.27 -16.08
N VAL A 86 25.65 10.74 -17.29
CA VAL A 86 24.66 10.01 -18.07
C VAL A 86 24.19 8.77 -17.34
N ALA A 87 25.10 7.98 -16.77
CA ALA A 87 24.74 6.79 -15.98
C ALA A 87 23.86 7.14 -14.77
N GLY A 88 24.18 8.23 -14.07
CA GLY A 88 23.36 8.72 -12.97
C GLY A 88 21.95 9.13 -13.41
N CYS A 89 21.84 9.83 -14.54
CA CYS A 89 20.54 10.19 -15.10
C CYS A 89 19.74 8.95 -15.54
N LEU A 90 20.40 7.96 -16.15
CA LEU A 90 19.76 6.71 -16.55
C LEU A 90 19.22 5.92 -15.36
N LEU A 91 20.00 5.83 -14.26
CA LEU A 91 19.53 5.22 -13.00
C LEU A 91 18.33 5.94 -12.43
N PHE A 92 18.32 7.27 -12.47
CA PHE A 92 17.19 8.07 -12.03
C PHE A 92 15.93 7.78 -12.86
N PHE A 93 16.05 7.79 -14.19
CA PHE A 93 14.94 7.47 -15.09
C PHE A 93 14.46 6.02 -14.94
N LEU A 94 15.36 5.07 -14.71
CA LEU A 94 14.99 3.68 -14.41
C LEU A 94 14.20 3.60 -13.10
N GLY A 95 14.60 4.34 -12.07
CA GLY A 95 13.87 4.44 -10.82
C GLY A 95 12.43 4.98 -11.02
N ILE A 96 12.27 6.03 -11.84
CA ILE A 96 10.94 6.56 -12.23
C ILE A 96 10.13 5.50 -12.97
N LEU A 97 10.71 4.79 -13.92
CA LEU A 97 10.03 3.74 -14.69
C LEU A 97 9.51 2.64 -13.77
N LEU A 98 10.34 2.15 -12.85
CA LEU A 98 9.93 1.14 -11.87
C LEU A 98 8.83 1.67 -10.94
N MET A 99 8.91 2.93 -10.54
CA MET A 99 7.86 3.57 -9.73
C MET A 99 6.52 3.60 -10.48
N MET A 100 6.53 3.99 -11.75
CA MET A 100 5.33 4.01 -12.60
C MET A 100 4.73 2.60 -12.72
N LEU A 101 5.54 1.57 -12.96
CA LEU A 101 5.09 0.18 -13.04
C LEU A 101 4.41 -0.28 -11.75
N LEU A 102 4.96 0.08 -10.59
CA LEU A 102 4.37 -0.25 -9.30
C LEU A 102 3.04 0.46 -9.05
N ILE A 103 2.95 1.75 -9.43
CA ILE A 103 1.71 2.53 -9.32
C ILE A 103 0.63 1.90 -10.21
N PHE A 104 0.95 1.60 -11.47
CA PHE A 104 0.00 0.97 -12.39
C PHE A 104 -0.46 -0.40 -11.92
N ARG A 105 0.45 -1.21 -11.38
CA ARG A 105 0.11 -2.51 -10.81
C ARG A 105 -0.92 -2.39 -9.68
N ASN A 106 -0.82 -1.35 -8.87
CA ASN A 106 -1.74 -1.07 -7.77
C ASN A 106 -3.08 -0.47 -8.23
N LEU A 107 -3.10 0.19 -9.40
CA LEU A 107 -4.31 0.77 -9.99
C LEU A 107 -5.11 -0.23 -10.84
N ARG A 108 -4.59 -1.44 -11.07
CA ARG A 108 -5.09 -2.43 -12.01
C ARG A 108 -6.46 -2.97 -11.59
N GLN A 109 -7.52 -2.39 -12.13
CA GLN A 109 -8.90 -2.92 -12.07
C GLN A 109 -9.49 -3.25 -13.46
N SER A 110 -8.80 -2.96 -14.58
CA SER A 110 -9.34 -3.09 -15.93
C SER A 110 -8.29 -3.57 -16.94
N ARG A 111 -8.68 -4.47 -17.88
CA ARG A 111 -7.81 -4.93 -18.99
C ARG A 111 -7.32 -3.78 -19.89
N ARG A 112 -8.12 -2.71 -20.06
CA ARG A 112 -7.72 -1.52 -20.85
C ARG A 112 -6.53 -0.78 -20.22
N LEU A 113 -6.42 -0.75 -18.90
CA LEU A 113 -5.29 -0.14 -18.21
C LEU A 113 -3.97 -0.89 -18.46
N LEU A 114 -4.01 -2.18 -18.74
CA LEU A 114 -2.82 -2.99 -19.03
C LEU A 114 -2.16 -2.56 -20.34
N SER A 115 -2.93 -2.34 -21.41
CA SER A 115 -2.38 -1.91 -22.71
C SER A 115 -1.76 -0.53 -22.61
N TRP A 116 -2.37 0.41 -21.90
CA TRP A 116 -1.79 1.73 -21.63
C TRP A 116 -0.50 1.66 -20.82
N THR A 117 -0.42 0.74 -19.86
CA THR A 117 0.80 0.50 -19.06
C THR A 117 1.95 0.04 -19.93
N VAL A 118 1.72 -0.93 -20.82
CA VAL A 118 2.73 -1.43 -21.76
C VAL A 118 3.20 -0.33 -22.69
N CYS A 119 2.28 0.43 -23.28
CA CYS A 119 2.61 1.56 -24.15
C CYS A 119 3.51 2.59 -23.44
N LEU A 120 3.16 2.99 -22.22
CA LEU A 120 3.95 3.93 -21.42
C LEU A 120 5.34 3.39 -21.08
N CYS A 121 5.46 2.11 -20.75
CA CYS A 121 6.75 1.47 -20.49
C CYS A 121 7.64 1.46 -21.74
N VAL A 122 7.07 1.17 -22.91
CA VAL A 122 7.79 1.23 -24.19
C VAL A 122 8.23 2.67 -24.47
N CYS A 123 7.35 3.66 -24.35
CA CYS A 123 7.71 5.07 -24.52
C CYS A 123 8.83 5.51 -23.56
N ALA A 124 8.77 5.10 -22.30
CA ALA A 124 9.78 5.41 -21.29
C ALA A 124 11.13 4.74 -21.61
N ALA A 125 11.12 3.50 -22.06
CA ALA A 125 12.32 2.78 -22.48
C ALA A 125 12.96 3.42 -23.72
N VAL A 126 12.15 3.77 -24.73
CA VAL A 126 12.60 4.48 -25.93
C VAL A 126 13.19 5.84 -25.57
N PHE A 127 12.51 6.61 -24.70
CA PHE A 127 13.04 7.89 -24.22
C PHE A 127 14.38 7.73 -23.49
N THR A 128 14.49 6.74 -22.60
CA THR A 128 15.72 6.48 -21.84
C THR A 128 16.87 6.09 -22.78
N ALA A 129 16.61 5.26 -23.80
CA ALA A 129 17.58 4.88 -24.81
C ALA A 129 18.00 6.09 -25.68
N ALA A 130 17.04 6.91 -26.13
CA ALA A 130 17.30 8.13 -26.88
C ALA A 130 18.15 9.12 -26.07
N PHE A 131 17.84 9.29 -24.80
CA PHE A 131 18.63 10.10 -23.88
C PHE A 131 20.07 9.60 -23.74
N ALA A 132 20.25 8.29 -23.53
CA ALA A 132 21.56 7.68 -23.43
C ALA A 132 22.39 7.89 -24.70
N CYS A 133 21.79 7.65 -25.87
CA CYS A 133 22.48 7.81 -27.16
C CYS A 133 22.85 9.27 -27.45
N LEU A 134 21.94 10.21 -27.14
CA LEU A 134 22.11 11.61 -27.49
C LEU A 134 23.12 12.34 -26.60
N TYR A 135 23.10 12.04 -25.30
CA TYR A 135 23.91 12.76 -24.32
C TYR A 135 25.22 12.04 -23.93
N GLN A 136 25.55 10.93 -24.60
CA GLN A 136 26.86 10.28 -24.37
C GLN A 136 28.00 11.09 -24.97
N PRO A 137 29.23 10.97 -24.41
CA PRO A 137 30.40 11.73 -24.87
C PRO A 137 30.74 11.55 -26.36
N GLY A 138 30.64 10.31 -26.88
CA GLY A 138 30.94 10.01 -28.25
C GLY A 138 30.01 10.70 -29.26
N THR A 139 28.70 10.74 -28.95
CA THR A 139 27.72 11.42 -29.79
C THR A 139 27.94 12.94 -29.78
N ALA A 140 28.21 13.50 -28.60
CA ALA A 140 28.52 14.94 -28.49
C ALA A 140 29.72 15.32 -29.34
N TYR A 141 30.78 14.49 -29.33
CA TYR A 141 31.97 14.69 -30.17
C TYR A 141 31.67 14.54 -31.67
N ALA A 142 30.91 13.53 -32.06
CA ALA A 142 30.51 13.33 -33.45
C ALA A 142 29.67 14.51 -33.98
N ILE A 143 28.75 15.04 -33.18
CA ILE A 143 27.96 16.23 -33.48
C ILE A 143 28.88 17.46 -33.67
N TYR A 144 29.87 17.63 -32.78
CA TYR A 144 30.83 18.73 -32.85
C TYR A 144 31.66 18.65 -34.14
N LEU A 145 32.23 17.49 -34.48
CA LEU A 145 33.00 17.28 -35.73
C LEU A 145 32.13 17.54 -36.97
N LYS A 146 30.90 17.03 -36.99
CA LYS A 146 29.95 17.25 -38.07
C LYS A 146 29.65 18.73 -38.27
N TYR A 147 29.43 19.47 -37.22
CA TYR A 147 29.21 20.92 -37.29
C TYR A 147 30.35 21.66 -37.94
N HIS A 148 31.62 21.34 -37.58
CA HIS A 148 32.78 21.99 -38.13
C HIS A 148 33.09 21.56 -39.59
N ALA A 149 32.68 20.36 -39.97
CA ALA A 149 32.82 19.87 -41.34
C ALA A 149 31.78 20.48 -42.31
N LEU A 150 30.69 21.06 -41.81
CA LEU A 150 29.65 21.64 -42.66
C LEU A 150 30.08 23.01 -43.24
N PRO A 151 29.63 23.32 -44.48
CA PRO A 151 29.76 24.67 -45.06
C PRO A 151 29.14 25.74 -44.16
N ALA A 152 29.69 26.98 -44.18
CA ALA A 152 29.25 28.07 -43.34
C ALA A 152 27.76 28.34 -43.44
N ALA A 153 27.20 28.27 -44.64
CA ALA A 153 25.78 28.48 -44.93
C ALA A 153 24.83 27.44 -44.24
N GLN A 154 25.32 26.25 -43.98
CA GLN A 154 24.53 25.14 -43.39
C GLN A 154 24.70 25.05 -41.88
N ARG A 155 25.76 25.64 -41.31
CA ARG A 155 26.07 25.54 -39.87
C ARG A 155 24.96 26.13 -39.01
N GLU A 156 24.36 27.24 -39.41
CA GLU A 156 23.32 27.89 -38.61
C GLU A 156 22.01 27.07 -38.59
N SER A 157 21.64 26.51 -39.74
CA SER A 157 20.48 25.60 -39.82
C SER A 157 20.67 24.32 -38.97
N PHE A 158 21.89 23.74 -39.04
CA PHE A 158 22.22 22.56 -38.22
C PHE A 158 22.20 22.86 -36.72
N ARG A 159 22.74 24.03 -36.33
CA ARG A 159 22.72 24.48 -34.92
C ARG A 159 21.30 24.69 -34.42
N THR A 160 20.45 25.33 -35.23
CA THR A 160 19.05 25.55 -34.90
C THR A 160 18.29 24.24 -34.74
N TRP A 161 18.56 23.26 -35.60
CA TRP A 161 17.98 21.92 -35.51
C TRP A 161 18.39 21.22 -34.20
N ILE A 162 19.69 21.23 -33.86
CA ILE A 162 20.19 20.66 -32.59
C ILE A 162 19.55 21.37 -31.38
N GLY A 163 19.41 22.70 -31.41
CA GLY A 163 18.78 23.46 -30.33
C GLY A 163 17.31 23.09 -30.14
N ARG A 164 16.56 22.88 -31.23
CA ARG A 164 15.15 22.40 -31.17
C ARG A 164 15.07 20.99 -30.59
N MET A 165 15.96 20.09 -31.02
CA MET A 165 16.04 18.73 -30.50
C MET A 165 16.35 18.72 -28.99
N ASP A 166 17.29 19.55 -28.54
CA ASP A 166 17.64 19.67 -27.12
C ASP A 166 16.46 20.23 -26.30
N THR A 167 15.76 21.24 -26.83
CA THR A 167 14.54 21.77 -26.20
C THR A 167 13.46 20.70 -26.07
N PHE A 168 13.24 19.90 -27.13
CA PHE A 168 12.31 18.78 -27.11
C PHE A 168 12.69 17.76 -26.01
N MET A 169 13.95 17.36 -25.95
CA MET A 169 14.44 16.39 -24.97
C MET A 169 14.30 16.90 -23.53
N ARG A 170 14.51 18.20 -23.28
CA ARG A 170 14.28 18.81 -21.96
C ARG A 170 12.80 18.79 -21.59
N SER A 171 11.93 19.17 -22.52
CA SER A 171 10.47 19.15 -22.28
C SER A 171 9.95 17.73 -22.04
N ALA A 172 10.43 16.77 -22.83
CA ALA A 172 10.12 15.36 -22.66
C ALA A 172 10.63 14.81 -21.31
N SER A 173 11.84 15.21 -20.87
CA SER A 173 12.38 14.87 -19.57
C SER A 173 11.51 15.39 -18.42
N LEU A 174 11.04 16.63 -18.52
CA LEU A 174 10.14 17.22 -17.53
C LEU A 174 8.82 16.46 -17.46
N ALA A 175 8.22 16.18 -18.62
CA ALA A 175 6.99 15.40 -18.70
C ALA A 175 7.17 13.99 -18.09
N TYR A 176 8.29 13.33 -18.40
CA TYR A 176 8.62 12.02 -17.86
C TYR A 176 8.77 12.03 -16.33
N ILE A 177 9.42 13.04 -15.76
CA ILE A 177 9.62 13.22 -14.32
C ILE A 177 8.30 13.51 -13.60
N LEU A 178 7.44 14.34 -14.18
CA LEU A 178 6.17 14.75 -13.55
C LEU A 178 5.06 13.72 -13.70
N PHE A 179 5.16 12.82 -14.67
CA PHE A 179 4.11 11.84 -14.95
C PHE A 179 3.74 10.93 -13.75
N PRO A 180 4.71 10.35 -12.97
CA PRO A 180 4.36 9.57 -11.78
C PRO A 180 3.67 10.41 -10.70
N VAL A 181 4.02 11.70 -10.58
CA VAL A 181 3.36 12.64 -9.65
C VAL A 181 1.89 12.81 -10.04
N PHE A 182 1.64 13.02 -11.35
CA PHE A 182 0.28 13.11 -11.88
C PHE A 182 -0.51 11.82 -11.64
N LEU A 183 0.09 10.65 -11.89
CA LEU A 183 -0.54 9.35 -11.64
C LEU A 183 -0.90 9.14 -10.16
N LEU A 184 -0.01 9.51 -9.26
CA LEU A 184 -0.27 9.40 -7.83
C LEU A 184 -1.34 10.39 -7.37
N SER A 185 -1.33 11.61 -7.89
CA SER A 185 -2.36 12.61 -7.62
C SER A 185 -3.73 12.15 -8.13
N PHE A 186 -3.76 11.58 -9.34
CA PHE A 186 -4.97 10.96 -9.89
C PHE A 186 -5.44 9.75 -9.04
N ALA A 187 -4.49 8.89 -8.63
CA ALA A 187 -4.79 7.77 -7.75
C ALA A 187 -5.31 8.24 -6.39
N TYR A 188 -4.71 9.28 -5.82
CA TYR A 188 -5.17 9.91 -4.58
C TYR A 188 -6.60 10.44 -4.71
N TRP A 189 -6.89 11.15 -5.82
CA TRP A 189 -8.21 11.74 -6.07
C TRP A 189 -9.30 10.68 -6.29
N ASN A 190 -8.93 9.57 -6.95
CA ASN A 190 -9.90 8.52 -7.33
C ASN A 190 -10.08 7.42 -6.26
N ARG A 191 -9.34 7.45 -5.14
CA ARG A 191 -9.48 6.46 -4.06
C ARG A 191 -10.63 6.81 -3.13
N ARG A 192 -11.51 5.82 -2.90
CA ARG A 192 -12.68 5.93 -2.03
C ARG A 192 -12.35 5.74 -0.54
N THR A 193 -11.16 5.24 -0.20
CA THR A 193 -10.76 4.99 1.20
C THR A 193 -9.63 5.91 1.63
N THR A 194 -9.73 6.49 2.82
CA THR A 194 -8.72 7.39 3.41
C THR A 194 -7.41 6.68 3.74
N TYR A 195 -7.45 5.37 3.98
CA TYR A 195 -6.32 4.60 4.50
C TYR A 195 -5.07 4.61 3.61
N PHE A 196 -5.22 4.66 2.28
CA PHE A 196 -4.11 4.71 1.32
C PHE A 196 -3.84 6.12 0.78
N ALA A 197 -4.77 7.04 0.98
CA ALA A 197 -4.68 8.38 0.40
C ALA A 197 -3.44 9.14 0.93
N ASP A 198 -3.18 9.09 2.23
CA ASP A 198 -2.05 9.78 2.85
C ASP A 198 -0.70 9.27 2.34
N SER A 199 -0.59 7.96 2.08
CA SER A 199 0.63 7.37 1.52
C SER A 199 0.89 7.82 0.08
N TYR A 200 -0.15 7.96 -0.75
CA TYR A 200 -0.01 8.47 -2.11
C TYR A 200 0.34 9.95 -2.14
N PHE A 201 -0.24 10.74 -1.24
CA PHE A 201 0.08 12.16 -1.11
C PHE A 201 1.55 12.37 -0.73
N LEU A 202 2.05 11.66 0.30
CA LEU A 202 3.44 11.71 0.72
C LEU A 202 4.40 11.28 -0.40
N LEU A 203 4.09 10.19 -1.09
CA LEU A 203 4.90 9.68 -2.19
C LEU A 203 4.93 10.68 -3.37
N SER A 204 3.80 11.34 -3.67
CA SER A 204 3.76 12.38 -4.70
C SER A 204 4.62 13.58 -4.34
N GLY A 205 4.62 14.00 -3.07
CA GLY A 205 5.48 15.08 -2.56
C GLY A 205 6.97 14.73 -2.65
N ILE A 206 7.33 13.49 -2.29
CA ILE A 206 8.71 12.99 -2.44
C ILE A 206 9.14 13.02 -3.91
N LEU A 207 8.33 12.49 -4.81
CA LEU A 207 8.65 12.44 -6.24
C LEU A 207 8.72 13.85 -6.86
N LEU A 208 7.84 14.75 -6.45
CA LEU A 208 7.89 16.14 -6.89
C LEU A 208 9.19 16.82 -6.46
N LEU A 209 9.59 16.65 -5.20
CA LEU A 209 10.85 17.20 -4.68
C LEU A 209 12.06 16.62 -5.43
N TYR A 210 12.11 15.29 -5.62
CA TYR A 210 13.16 14.64 -6.40
C TYR A 210 13.21 15.15 -7.83
N GLY A 211 12.07 15.21 -8.49
CA GLY A 211 11.96 15.68 -9.86
C GLY A 211 12.38 17.13 -10.03
N THR A 212 11.98 18.00 -9.11
CA THR A 212 12.33 19.43 -9.14
C THR A 212 13.82 19.65 -8.97
N VAL A 213 14.44 18.97 -7.99
CA VAL A 213 15.89 19.08 -7.74
C VAL A 213 16.67 18.47 -8.89
N PHE A 214 16.29 17.28 -9.35
CA PHE A 214 16.95 16.62 -10.48
C PHE A 214 16.87 17.47 -11.77
N TYR A 215 15.68 17.95 -12.11
CA TYR A 215 15.49 18.77 -13.30
C TYR A 215 16.25 20.10 -13.21
N GLY A 216 16.21 20.75 -12.06
CA GLY A 216 16.93 22.00 -11.80
C GLY A 216 18.44 21.87 -11.92
N VAL A 217 19.00 20.76 -11.43
CA VAL A 217 20.45 20.52 -11.47
C VAL A 217 20.93 20.07 -12.86
N PHE A 218 20.16 19.20 -13.56
CA PHE A 218 20.67 18.52 -14.75
C PHE A 218 20.11 19.03 -16.06
N PHE A 219 19.02 19.80 -16.07
CA PHE A 219 18.36 20.30 -17.27
C PHE A 219 18.22 21.81 -17.35
N LEU A 220 18.27 22.53 -16.22
CA LEU A 220 18.27 24.00 -16.22
C LEU A 220 19.70 24.55 -16.14
N GLN A 221 19.95 25.68 -16.80
CA GLN A 221 21.23 26.39 -16.65
C GLN A 221 21.48 26.72 -15.17
N PRO A 222 22.71 26.69 -14.68
CA PRO A 222 23.99 26.69 -15.40
C PRO A 222 24.64 25.31 -15.55
N PHE A 223 24.02 24.22 -15.10
CA PHE A 223 24.64 22.89 -15.03
C PHE A 223 24.37 22.00 -16.26
N VAL A 224 23.67 22.55 -17.25
CA VAL A 224 23.24 21.79 -18.41
C VAL A 224 24.38 21.56 -19.39
N GLN A 225 24.54 20.31 -19.79
CA GLN A 225 25.32 19.92 -20.95
C GLN A 225 24.36 19.48 -22.03
N SER A 226 23.88 20.44 -22.81
CA SER A 226 23.16 20.14 -24.02
C SER A 226 24.12 19.98 -25.20
N PRO A 227 23.76 19.25 -26.25
CA PRO A 227 24.50 19.29 -27.50
C PRO A 227 24.72 20.73 -28.02
N ASP A 228 23.79 21.65 -27.81
CA ASP A 228 23.96 23.07 -28.15
C ASP A 228 25.01 23.76 -27.28
N ALA A 229 25.13 23.43 -26.00
CA ALA A 229 26.16 23.96 -25.14
C ALA A 229 27.57 23.53 -25.56
N VAL A 230 27.72 22.33 -26.16
CA VAL A 230 28.97 21.83 -26.72
C VAL A 230 29.47 22.73 -27.85
N PHE A 231 28.58 23.30 -28.67
CA PHE A 231 28.95 24.23 -29.72
C PHE A 231 29.37 25.59 -29.21
N ARG A 232 28.67 26.09 -28.15
CA ARG A 232 28.93 27.42 -27.60
C ARG A 232 30.25 27.51 -26.86
N SER A 233 30.66 26.41 -26.21
CA SER A 233 31.82 26.39 -25.32
C SER A 233 33.02 25.62 -25.90
N GLY A 234 32.90 25.06 -27.08
CA GLY A 234 33.86 24.10 -27.62
C GLY A 234 33.78 22.76 -26.90
N PHE A 235 34.14 21.67 -27.61
CA PHE A 235 34.03 20.31 -27.08
C PHE A 235 34.73 20.09 -25.74
N TRP A 236 35.82 20.77 -25.49
CA TRP A 236 36.66 20.64 -24.27
C TRP A 236 36.10 21.39 -23.08
N TYR A 237 35.30 22.41 -23.30
CA TYR A 237 34.70 23.23 -22.26
C TYR A 237 33.22 22.87 -22.18
N PHE A 238 32.90 21.93 -21.36
CA PHE A 238 31.52 21.59 -21.05
C PHE A 238 30.77 22.73 -20.34
N SER A 239 31.15 23.94 -20.54
CA SER A 239 30.68 25.07 -19.81
C SER A 239 30.15 26.19 -20.68
N GLY A 240 28.91 26.09 -21.08
CA GLY A 240 28.11 27.31 -21.08
C GLY A 240 27.76 27.70 -19.63
N ILE A 241 28.68 27.57 -18.69
CA ILE A 241 28.39 27.77 -17.27
C ILE A 241 28.32 29.25 -17.01
N VAL A 242 27.11 29.76 -16.84
CA VAL A 242 26.85 31.00 -16.15
C VAL A 242 27.49 30.89 -14.77
N ARG A 243 28.36 31.84 -14.38
CA ARG A 243 28.99 31.89 -13.04
C ARG A 243 27.90 31.84 -11.98
N VAL A 244 27.72 30.70 -11.30
CA VAL A 244 26.78 30.60 -10.20
C VAL A 244 27.45 31.22 -8.97
N PRO A 245 26.87 32.26 -8.37
CA PRO A 245 27.41 32.80 -7.12
C PRO A 245 27.54 31.71 -6.06
N ALA A 246 28.66 31.74 -5.30
CA ALA A 246 28.93 30.72 -4.27
C ALA A 246 27.77 30.52 -3.27
N ARG A 247 26.99 31.58 -3.01
CA ARG A 247 25.77 31.53 -2.17
C ARG A 247 24.71 30.58 -2.68
N HIS A 248 24.55 30.41 -4.01
CA HIS A 248 23.57 29.50 -4.59
C HIS A 248 24.01 28.03 -4.48
N MET A 249 25.32 27.76 -4.35
CA MET A 249 25.86 26.43 -4.14
C MET A 249 25.50 25.84 -2.75
N LEU A 250 25.20 26.70 -1.77
CA LEU A 250 24.71 26.27 -0.45
C LEU A 250 23.29 25.72 -0.48
N ILE A 251 22.53 26.04 -1.51
CA ILE A 251 21.15 25.54 -1.68
C ILE A 251 21.16 24.02 -1.85
N PHE A 252 22.15 23.42 -2.55
CA PHE A 252 22.19 21.98 -2.81
C PHE A 252 22.31 21.11 -1.55
N PRO A 253 23.22 21.37 -0.59
CA PRO A 253 23.26 20.65 0.67
C PRO A 253 21.95 20.78 1.46
N GLY A 254 21.35 21.99 1.47
CA GLY A 254 20.05 22.21 2.10
C GLY A 254 18.93 21.37 1.49
N PHE A 255 18.84 21.35 0.16
CA PHE A 255 17.88 20.49 -0.53
C PHE A 255 18.13 19.00 -0.31
N SER A 256 19.39 18.56 -0.32
CA SER A 256 19.75 17.17 -0.06
C SER A 256 19.37 16.73 1.35
N LEU A 257 19.56 17.62 2.33
CA LEU A 257 19.15 17.40 3.72
C LEU A 257 17.62 17.36 3.85
N LEU A 258 16.92 18.29 3.20
CA LEU A 258 15.47 18.31 3.16
C LEU A 258 14.93 17.03 2.54
N MET A 259 15.52 16.55 1.43
CA MET A 259 15.19 15.26 0.83
C MET A 259 15.37 14.11 1.79
N LEU A 260 16.48 14.07 2.53
CA LEU A 260 16.72 13.03 3.53
C LEU A 260 15.64 13.03 4.61
N ILE A 261 15.29 14.20 5.14
CA ILE A 261 14.23 14.33 6.16
C ILE A 261 12.87 13.85 5.60
N PHE A 262 12.51 14.31 4.41
CA PHE A 262 11.24 13.88 3.77
C PHE A 262 11.22 12.39 3.48
N LEU A 263 12.34 11.82 3.03
CA LEU A 263 12.47 10.39 2.81
C LEU A 263 12.34 9.58 4.09
N LEU A 264 13.01 9.99 5.16
CA LEU A 264 12.92 9.31 6.46
C LEU A 264 11.50 9.38 7.02
N ALA A 265 10.88 10.55 6.99
CA ALA A 265 9.51 10.72 7.45
C ALA A 265 8.49 9.98 6.56
N GLY A 266 8.63 10.09 5.24
CA GLY A 266 7.74 9.43 4.28
C GLY A 266 7.91 7.93 4.24
N SER A 267 9.15 7.43 4.24
CA SER A 267 9.44 5.99 4.25
C SER A 267 8.95 5.33 5.54
N SER A 268 9.09 5.97 6.69
CA SER A 268 8.56 5.48 7.96
C SER A 268 7.04 5.31 7.91
N ARG A 269 6.30 6.28 7.38
CA ARG A 269 4.83 6.19 7.26
C ARG A 269 4.37 5.19 6.20
N ILE A 270 5.02 5.17 5.03
CA ILE A 270 4.71 4.20 3.97
C ILE A 270 5.01 2.78 4.45
N PHE A 271 6.14 2.61 5.13
CA PHE A 271 6.59 1.32 5.66
C PHE A 271 5.69 0.82 6.79
N SER A 272 5.29 1.68 7.73
CA SER A 272 4.34 1.29 8.78
C SER A 272 2.99 0.88 8.20
N GLY A 273 2.51 1.56 7.16
CA GLY A 273 1.30 1.16 6.43
C GLY A 273 1.44 -0.19 5.72
N GLU A 274 2.56 -0.45 5.04
CA GLU A 274 2.84 -1.73 4.39
C GLU A 274 3.04 -2.87 5.41
N LEU A 275 3.73 -2.61 6.53
CA LEU A 275 3.88 -3.60 7.61
C LEU A 275 2.54 -3.99 8.22
N VAL A 276 1.67 -3.03 8.48
CA VAL A 276 0.32 -3.30 8.97
C VAL A 276 -0.46 -4.15 7.97
N LEU A 277 -0.34 -3.88 6.67
CA LEU A 277 -0.98 -4.71 5.63
C LEU A 277 -0.39 -6.11 5.54
N LEU A 278 0.94 -6.23 5.61
CA LEU A 278 1.63 -7.52 5.58
C LEU A 278 1.35 -8.34 6.84
N SER A 279 1.33 -7.71 8.02
CA SER A 279 0.98 -8.38 9.27
C SER A 279 -0.49 -8.84 9.25
N ARG A 280 -1.41 -8.03 8.73
CA ARG A 280 -2.81 -8.41 8.54
C ARG A 280 -2.97 -9.55 7.54
N LYS A 281 -2.25 -9.49 6.40
CA LYS A 281 -2.27 -10.58 5.41
C LYS A 281 -1.71 -11.87 5.99
N ARG A 282 -0.64 -11.81 6.80
CA ARG A 282 -0.09 -12.98 7.52
C ARG A 282 -1.07 -13.47 8.58
N ALA A 283 -1.63 -12.58 9.40
CA ALA A 283 -2.64 -12.94 10.37
C ALA A 283 -3.87 -13.61 9.72
N MET A 284 -4.34 -13.06 8.59
CA MET A 284 -5.43 -13.66 7.81
C MET A 284 -5.04 -15.03 7.25
N LYS A 285 -3.82 -15.18 6.72
CA LYS A 285 -3.34 -16.49 6.24
C LYS A 285 -3.26 -17.50 7.37
N ASN A 286 -2.70 -17.11 8.52
CA ASN A 286 -2.61 -17.98 9.70
C ASN A 286 -4.00 -18.35 10.22
N SER A 287 -4.95 -17.39 10.24
CA SER A 287 -6.34 -17.67 10.63
C SER A 287 -7.04 -18.62 9.66
N ILE A 288 -6.75 -18.52 8.34
CA ILE A 288 -7.28 -19.46 7.35
C ILE A 288 -6.67 -20.86 7.53
N GLU A 289 -5.36 -20.95 7.80
CA GLU A 289 -4.68 -22.23 8.05
C GLU A 289 -5.16 -22.88 9.37
N GLU A 290 -5.40 -22.10 10.40
CA GLU A 290 -5.97 -22.53 11.67
C GLU A 290 -7.44 -22.95 11.49
N LEU A 291 -8.21 -22.19 10.71
CA LEU A 291 -9.57 -22.57 10.30
C LEU A 291 -9.59 -23.91 9.58
N ASN A 292 -8.69 -24.11 8.62
CA ASN A 292 -8.61 -25.37 7.87
C ASN A 292 -8.25 -26.56 8.77
N ARG A 293 -7.36 -26.38 9.74
CA ARG A 293 -7.05 -27.44 10.73
C ARG A 293 -8.27 -27.78 11.58
N ASN A 294 -8.94 -26.76 12.12
CA ASN A 294 -10.13 -26.98 12.95
C ASN A 294 -11.30 -27.56 12.15
N LEU A 295 -11.42 -27.22 10.85
CA LEU A 295 -12.38 -27.88 9.95
C LEU A 295 -12.08 -29.37 9.79
N MET A 296 -10.82 -29.76 9.68
CA MET A 296 -10.42 -31.18 9.61
C MET A 296 -10.80 -31.93 10.88
N ASP A 297 -10.60 -31.35 12.07
CA ASP A 297 -10.98 -31.96 13.35
C ASP A 297 -12.50 -32.15 13.45
N VAL A 298 -13.26 -31.18 12.94
CA VAL A 298 -14.73 -31.29 12.85
C VAL A 298 -15.16 -32.36 11.85
N PHE A 299 -14.51 -32.43 10.67
CA PHE A 299 -14.78 -33.50 9.72
C PHE A 299 -14.49 -34.89 10.28
N HIS A 300 -13.45 -35.02 11.08
CA HIS A 300 -13.16 -36.28 11.79
C HIS A 300 -14.26 -36.61 12.81
N SER A 301 -14.73 -35.61 13.56
CA SER A 301 -15.84 -35.78 14.51
C SER A 301 -17.15 -36.15 13.81
N GLU A 302 -17.48 -35.46 12.72
CA GLU A 302 -18.69 -35.74 11.92
C GLU A 302 -18.62 -37.11 11.22
N LYS A 303 -17.46 -37.51 10.73
CA LYS A 303 -17.23 -38.85 10.20
C LYS A 303 -17.54 -39.94 11.25
N ASN A 304 -17.09 -39.73 12.50
CA ASN A 304 -17.35 -40.68 13.59
C ASN A 304 -18.85 -40.73 13.93
N LEU A 305 -19.53 -39.59 13.86
CA LEU A 305 -20.97 -39.52 14.08
C LEU A 305 -21.74 -40.22 12.93
N MET A 306 -21.33 -40.04 11.67
CA MET A 306 -21.88 -40.77 10.54
C MET A 306 -21.68 -42.29 10.68
N PHE A 307 -20.53 -42.70 11.20
CA PHE A 307 -20.27 -44.14 11.48
C PHE A 307 -21.23 -44.68 12.54
N SER A 308 -21.50 -43.92 13.60
CA SER A 308 -22.49 -44.27 14.61
C SER A 308 -23.91 -44.34 14.04
N MET A 309 -24.26 -43.46 13.10
CA MET A 309 -25.52 -43.47 12.38
C MET A 309 -25.68 -44.72 11.50
N VAL A 310 -24.61 -45.16 10.82
CA VAL A 310 -24.60 -46.38 10.01
C VAL A 310 -24.80 -47.60 10.91
N ILE A 311 -24.20 -47.66 12.09
CA ILE A 311 -24.39 -48.76 13.06
C ILE A 311 -25.83 -48.81 13.53
N LEU A 312 -26.42 -47.65 13.92
CA LEU A 312 -27.81 -47.56 14.34
C LEU A 312 -28.78 -47.92 13.22
N ALA A 313 -28.48 -47.58 11.97
CA ALA A 313 -29.26 -47.94 10.82
C ALA A 313 -29.23 -49.46 10.58
N ASN A 314 -28.08 -50.11 10.78
CA ASN A 314 -27.96 -51.55 10.66
C ASN A 314 -28.72 -52.29 11.79
N GLU A 315 -28.70 -51.76 13.01
CA GLU A 315 -29.51 -52.31 14.12
C GLU A 315 -31.01 -52.13 13.87
N ALA A 316 -31.44 -50.95 13.34
CA ALA A 316 -32.83 -50.72 12.93
C ALA A 316 -33.26 -51.66 11.80
N LYS A 317 -32.35 -51.98 10.85
CA LYS A 317 -32.57 -52.92 9.77
C LYS A 317 -32.72 -54.36 10.30
N ALA A 318 -31.99 -54.74 11.34
CA ALA A 318 -32.10 -56.04 12.00
C ALA A 318 -33.45 -56.21 12.76
N SER A 319 -34.05 -55.11 13.19
CA SER A 319 -35.39 -55.06 13.81
C SER A 319 -36.50 -54.65 12.82
N TYR A 320 -36.25 -54.81 11.53
CA TYR A 320 -37.18 -54.43 10.46
C TYR A 320 -38.47 -55.27 10.55
N GLY A 321 -39.63 -54.60 10.42
CA GLY A 321 -40.96 -55.20 10.54
C GLY A 321 -41.62 -54.96 11.92
N THR A 322 -40.92 -54.35 12.87
CA THR A 322 -41.56 -53.92 14.10
C THR A 322 -41.87 -52.42 14.11
N PRO A 323 -42.98 -51.96 14.74
CA PRO A 323 -43.29 -50.54 14.86
C PRO A 323 -42.16 -49.72 15.49
N GLU A 324 -41.35 -50.32 16.31
CA GLU A 324 -40.21 -49.69 16.96
C GLU A 324 -39.02 -49.53 16.03
N GLY A 325 -38.77 -50.47 15.16
CA GLY A 325 -37.74 -50.40 14.10
C GLY A 325 -38.05 -49.25 13.11
N MET A 326 -39.33 -49.07 12.72
CA MET A 326 -39.73 -47.99 11.83
C MET A 326 -39.54 -46.60 12.46
N ARG A 327 -39.93 -46.40 13.72
CA ARG A 327 -39.70 -45.14 14.45
C ARG A 327 -38.20 -44.81 14.61
N ARG A 328 -37.35 -45.83 14.78
CA ARG A 328 -35.87 -45.63 14.84
C ARG A 328 -35.31 -45.20 13.50
N LEU A 329 -35.80 -45.74 12.39
CA LEU A 329 -35.41 -45.36 11.03
C LEU A 329 -35.84 -43.94 10.67
N GLU A 330 -37.06 -43.53 10.98
CA GLU A 330 -37.54 -42.16 10.79
C GLU A 330 -36.70 -41.16 11.59
N ARG A 331 -36.45 -41.43 12.84
CA ARG A 331 -35.62 -40.58 13.71
C ARG A 331 -34.18 -40.45 13.20
N LEU A 332 -33.62 -41.50 12.65
CA LEU A 332 -32.30 -41.54 12.03
C LEU A 332 -32.24 -40.73 10.75
N HIS A 333 -33.28 -40.85 9.91
CA HIS A 333 -33.43 -40.07 8.69
C HIS A 333 -33.49 -38.56 9.00
N ASP A 334 -34.34 -38.15 9.95
CA ASP A 334 -34.50 -36.74 10.34
C ASP A 334 -33.21 -36.12 10.90
N ILE A 335 -32.49 -36.88 11.73
CA ILE A 335 -31.18 -36.44 12.27
C ILE A 335 -30.16 -36.32 11.15
N ALA A 336 -30.08 -37.27 10.22
CA ALA A 336 -29.12 -37.25 9.13
C ALA A 336 -29.41 -36.09 8.15
N GLN A 337 -30.66 -35.87 7.81
CA GLN A 337 -31.08 -34.80 6.89
C GLN A 337 -30.79 -33.40 7.50
N ALA A 338 -31.21 -33.18 8.75
CA ALA A 338 -30.95 -31.92 9.44
C ALA A 338 -29.44 -31.61 9.54
N ARG A 339 -28.59 -32.64 9.72
CA ARG A 339 -27.13 -32.49 9.73
C ARG A 339 -26.56 -32.17 8.36
N MET A 340 -27.03 -32.82 7.30
CA MET A 340 -26.57 -32.59 5.94
C MET A 340 -26.88 -31.16 5.48
N ASP A 341 -28.08 -30.68 5.73
CA ASP A 341 -28.52 -29.32 5.39
C ASP A 341 -27.70 -28.28 6.11
N MET A 342 -27.36 -28.55 7.35
CA MET A 342 -26.54 -27.70 8.19
C MET A 342 -25.07 -27.64 7.74
N ILE A 343 -24.45 -28.79 7.45
CA ILE A 343 -23.07 -28.86 6.95
C ILE A 343 -22.98 -28.12 5.62
N THR A 344 -23.93 -28.35 4.73
CA THR A 344 -23.98 -27.72 3.40
C THR A 344 -24.11 -26.19 3.50
N SER A 345 -25.02 -25.70 4.33
CA SER A 345 -25.22 -24.26 4.53
C SER A 345 -23.99 -23.59 5.17
N SER A 346 -23.34 -24.28 6.10
CA SER A 346 -22.14 -23.78 6.79
C SER A 346 -20.91 -23.74 5.87
N LEU A 347 -20.72 -24.77 5.05
CA LEU A 347 -19.65 -24.84 4.06
C LEU A 347 -19.80 -23.77 2.98
N ASN A 348 -21.01 -23.54 2.48
CA ASN A 348 -21.29 -22.51 1.48
C ASN A 348 -20.98 -21.10 2.02
N ARG A 349 -21.31 -20.80 3.27
CA ARG A 349 -20.96 -19.52 3.92
C ARG A 349 -19.44 -19.33 4.11
N ILE A 350 -18.68 -20.41 4.25
CA ILE A 350 -17.23 -20.36 4.47
C ILE A 350 -16.47 -20.34 3.12
N ARG A 351 -16.96 -21.01 2.08
CA ARG A 351 -16.19 -21.30 0.86
C ARG A 351 -16.03 -20.11 -0.08
N GLU A 352 -17.03 -19.25 -0.23
CA GLU A 352 -17.06 -18.21 -1.25
C GLU A 352 -17.45 -16.83 -0.70
N LEU A 353 -16.48 -16.13 -0.07
CA LEU A 353 -16.61 -14.70 0.22
C LEU A 353 -16.26 -13.89 -1.03
N HIS A 354 -17.19 -13.73 -1.95
CA HIS A 354 -17.10 -12.77 -3.04
C HIS A 354 -17.66 -11.43 -2.57
N LEU A 355 -16.78 -10.55 -2.05
CA LEU A 355 -17.19 -9.26 -1.51
C LEU A 355 -17.45 -8.25 -2.63
N HIS A 356 -18.64 -7.68 -2.64
CA HIS A 356 -19.01 -6.54 -3.48
C HIS A 356 -18.97 -5.26 -2.64
N MET A 357 -17.88 -4.51 -2.77
CA MET A 357 -17.61 -3.36 -1.93
C MET A 357 -18.35 -2.12 -2.44
N GLU A 358 -19.25 -1.56 -1.63
CA GLU A 358 -20.02 -0.35 -1.93
C GLU A 358 -20.05 0.64 -0.76
N PRO A 359 -20.28 1.94 -1.03
CA PRO A 359 -20.40 2.94 0.02
C PRO A 359 -21.68 2.74 0.83
N THR A 360 -21.55 2.34 2.09
CA THR A 360 -22.67 2.01 2.97
C THR A 360 -22.62 2.84 4.25
N ASP A 361 -23.76 3.37 4.69
CA ASP A 361 -23.87 4.04 6.01
C ASP A 361 -24.04 2.98 7.10
N MET A 362 -23.04 2.90 7.99
CA MET A 362 -23.01 1.90 9.07
C MET A 362 -24.15 2.06 10.08
N ARG A 363 -24.77 3.24 10.19
CA ARG A 363 -25.94 3.44 11.06
C ARG A 363 -27.15 2.71 10.49
N VAL A 364 -27.42 2.92 9.20
CA VAL A 364 -28.53 2.27 8.48
C VAL A 364 -28.35 0.75 8.45
N LEU A 365 -27.13 0.30 8.12
CA LEU A 365 -26.80 -1.13 8.11
C LEU A 365 -27.00 -1.76 9.50
N THR A 366 -26.60 -1.05 10.55
CA THR A 366 -26.76 -1.55 11.93
C THR A 366 -28.22 -1.66 12.33
N ASP A 367 -29.07 -0.69 11.94
CA ASP A 367 -30.52 -0.76 12.17
C ASP A 367 -31.18 -1.92 11.42
N GLN A 368 -30.78 -2.16 10.17
CA GLN A 368 -31.25 -3.32 9.40
C GLN A 368 -30.82 -4.63 10.06
N ALA A 369 -29.55 -4.75 10.47
CA ALA A 369 -29.05 -5.94 11.13
C ALA A 369 -29.75 -6.21 12.47
N LEU A 370 -30.11 -5.15 13.21
CA LEU A 370 -30.87 -5.23 14.44
C LEU A 370 -32.31 -5.72 14.20
N ALA A 371 -32.96 -5.22 13.14
CA ALA A 371 -34.28 -5.69 12.73
C ALA A 371 -34.24 -7.16 12.30
N ASP A 372 -33.21 -7.57 11.55
CA ASP A 372 -33.01 -8.96 11.11
C ASP A 372 -32.73 -9.92 12.30
N ALA A 373 -32.17 -9.43 13.40
CA ALA A 373 -31.89 -10.23 14.60
C ALA A 373 -33.15 -10.55 15.42
N ALA A 374 -34.24 -9.77 15.21
CA ALA A 374 -35.52 -9.97 15.87
C ALA A 374 -35.37 -10.21 17.40
N LEU A 375 -34.73 -9.27 18.10
CA LEU A 375 -34.43 -9.41 19.54
C LEU A 375 -35.72 -9.68 20.36
N PRO A 376 -35.68 -10.56 21.37
CA PRO A 376 -36.76 -10.74 22.30
C PRO A 376 -37.18 -9.42 22.98
N GLY A 377 -38.49 -9.21 23.14
CA GLY A 377 -39.03 -7.94 23.66
C GLY A 377 -38.56 -7.56 25.09
N GLU A 378 -38.00 -8.51 25.80
CA GLU A 378 -37.45 -8.30 27.16
C GLU A 378 -36.06 -7.61 27.10
N ILE A 379 -35.35 -7.65 25.95
CA ILE A 379 -34.02 -7.08 25.81
C ILE A 379 -34.12 -5.62 25.40
N ARG A 380 -33.67 -4.71 26.26
CA ARG A 380 -33.59 -3.29 25.94
C ARG A 380 -32.40 -3.00 25.03
N CYS A 381 -32.67 -2.34 23.90
CA CYS A 381 -31.61 -1.92 22.98
C CYS A 381 -31.39 -0.40 23.07
N GLU A 382 -30.16 0.02 23.43
CA GLU A 382 -29.75 1.43 23.51
C GLU A 382 -28.86 1.78 22.33
N LYS A 383 -29.22 2.81 21.55
CA LYS A 383 -28.51 3.23 20.35
C LYS A 383 -27.86 4.59 20.55
N HIS A 384 -26.56 4.68 20.28
CA HIS A 384 -25.76 5.89 20.32
C HIS A 384 -25.05 6.08 18.99
N TYR A 385 -25.60 6.89 18.10
CA TYR A 385 -25.05 7.12 16.77
C TYR A 385 -24.50 8.54 16.64
N CYS A 386 -23.37 8.69 15.92
CA CYS A 386 -22.87 10.00 15.52
C CYS A 386 -23.90 10.72 14.62
N GLY A 387 -23.94 12.07 14.69
CA GLY A 387 -24.91 12.89 13.94
C GLY A 387 -24.75 12.84 12.43
N GLU A 388 -23.54 12.58 11.91
CA GLU A 388 -23.23 12.52 10.48
C GLU A 388 -23.28 11.07 9.92
N PRO A 389 -23.51 10.90 8.58
CA PRO A 389 -23.45 9.61 7.93
C PRO A 389 -22.10 8.92 8.09
N ALA A 390 -22.10 7.76 8.74
CA ALA A 390 -20.90 6.97 9.01
C ALA A 390 -20.58 6.03 7.84
N ARG A 391 -20.15 6.60 6.70
CA ARG A 391 -19.94 5.84 5.46
C ARG A 391 -18.63 5.07 5.44
N CYS A 392 -18.74 3.77 5.13
CA CYS A 392 -17.64 2.85 4.88
C CYS A 392 -17.77 2.22 3.49
N LEU A 393 -16.65 1.77 2.93
CA LEU A 393 -16.66 0.94 1.73
C LEU A 393 -16.69 -0.52 2.18
N VAL A 394 -17.86 -1.14 2.16
CA VAL A 394 -18.11 -2.50 2.66
C VAL A 394 -19.06 -3.26 1.74
N ASP A 395 -19.06 -4.59 1.87
CA ASP A 395 -20.12 -5.42 1.31
C ASP A 395 -21.31 -5.35 2.26
N GLU A 396 -22.42 -4.75 1.81
CA GLU A 396 -23.59 -4.50 2.64
C GLU A 396 -24.18 -5.80 3.17
N TYR A 397 -24.38 -6.80 2.31
CA TYR A 397 -25.02 -8.07 2.69
C TYR A 397 -24.16 -8.82 3.73
N HIS A 398 -22.88 -9.06 3.43
CA HIS A 398 -22.01 -9.81 4.33
C HIS A 398 -21.74 -9.07 5.64
N THR A 399 -21.66 -7.73 5.61
CA THR A 399 -21.46 -6.92 6.81
C THR A 399 -22.71 -6.91 7.69
N ARG A 400 -23.90 -6.81 7.07
CA ARG A 400 -25.19 -6.92 7.78
C ARG A 400 -25.33 -8.27 8.47
N CYS A 401 -25.03 -9.37 7.77
CA CYS A 401 -25.00 -10.71 8.36
C CYS A 401 -24.00 -10.83 9.51
N ALA A 402 -22.82 -10.21 9.38
CA ALA A 402 -21.80 -10.20 10.44
C ALA A 402 -22.30 -9.45 11.68
N VAL A 403 -22.89 -8.27 11.51
CA VAL A 403 -23.44 -7.47 12.61
C VAL A 403 -24.65 -8.16 13.26
N LYS A 404 -25.54 -8.77 12.45
CA LYS A 404 -26.64 -9.60 12.96
C LYS A 404 -26.12 -10.71 13.89
N ASN A 405 -25.07 -11.42 13.49
CA ASN A 405 -24.48 -12.47 14.33
C ASN A 405 -23.99 -11.94 15.69
N LEU A 406 -23.57 -10.66 15.77
CA LEU A 406 -23.21 -10.07 17.06
C LEU A 406 -24.42 -9.85 17.95
N PHE A 407 -25.55 -9.40 17.38
CA PHE A 407 -26.80 -9.25 18.11
C PHE A 407 -27.37 -10.57 18.58
N ASP A 408 -27.38 -11.58 17.71
CA ASP A 408 -27.82 -12.94 18.06
C ASP A 408 -26.99 -13.51 19.22
N ASN A 409 -25.66 -13.36 19.17
CA ASN A 409 -24.78 -13.83 20.24
C ASN A 409 -25.02 -13.09 21.57
N ALA A 410 -25.25 -11.77 21.54
CA ALA A 410 -25.54 -10.96 22.71
C ALA A 410 -26.90 -11.35 23.32
N ALA A 411 -27.95 -11.49 22.49
CA ALA A 411 -29.26 -11.89 22.94
C ALA A 411 -29.27 -13.28 23.60
N GLU A 412 -28.61 -14.24 22.97
CA GLU A 412 -28.49 -15.61 23.53
C GLU A 412 -27.73 -15.61 24.87
N ALA A 413 -26.62 -14.84 25.00
CA ALA A 413 -25.87 -14.76 26.24
C ALA A 413 -26.71 -14.18 27.37
N LEU A 414 -27.54 -13.17 27.10
CA LEU A 414 -28.45 -12.55 28.04
C LEU A 414 -29.56 -13.51 28.46
N GLN A 415 -30.18 -14.23 27.51
CA GLN A 415 -31.22 -15.22 27.83
C GLN A 415 -30.70 -16.38 28.68
N MET A 416 -29.52 -16.92 28.34
CA MET A 416 -28.92 -18.04 29.07
C MET A 416 -28.51 -17.67 30.51
N SER A 417 -28.14 -16.42 30.75
CA SER A 417 -27.70 -15.95 32.07
C SER A 417 -28.86 -15.59 33.03
N GLY A 418 -30.09 -15.51 32.53
CA GLY A 418 -31.23 -15.06 33.34
C GLY A 418 -31.05 -13.63 33.86
N CYS A 419 -30.40 -12.75 33.09
CA CYS A 419 -30.14 -11.36 33.49
C CYS A 419 -31.47 -10.61 33.76
N GLU A 420 -31.63 -10.03 34.96
CA GLU A 420 -32.87 -9.36 35.37
C GLU A 420 -33.22 -8.13 34.51
N ASN A 421 -32.19 -7.41 34.04
CA ASN A 421 -32.32 -6.23 33.18
C ASN A 421 -31.42 -6.37 31.95
N PRO A 422 -31.81 -7.17 30.93
CA PRO A 422 -30.96 -7.42 29.77
C PRO A 422 -30.88 -6.19 28.87
N VAL A 423 -29.67 -5.68 28.64
CA VAL A 423 -29.38 -4.49 27.82
C VAL A 423 -28.32 -4.80 26.79
N ILE A 424 -28.60 -4.39 25.54
CA ILE A 424 -27.62 -4.33 24.46
C ILE A 424 -27.41 -2.87 24.08
N SER A 425 -26.21 -2.34 24.27
CA SER A 425 -25.82 -0.99 23.85
C SER A 425 -25.08 -1.06 22.51
N VAL A 426 -25.53 -0.25 21.55
CA VAL A 426 -24.95 -0.15 20.20
C VAL A 426 -24.43 1.26 20.00
N THR A 427 -23.14 1.39 19.68
CA THR A 427 -22.52 2.70 19.45
C THR A 427 -21.89 2.73 18.07
N VAL A 428 -22.22 3.75 17.25
CA VAL A 428 -21.56 4.03 15.98
C VAL A 428 -20.88 5.39 16.06
N GLU A 429 -19.55 5.40 15.98
CA GLU A 429 -18.72 6.59 16.04
C GLU A 429 -17.89 6.74 14.77
N MET A 430 -17.57 7.97 14.43
CA MET A 430 -16.77 8.30 13.26
C MET A 430 -15.55 9.14 13.66
N SER A 431 -14.39 8.71 13.17
CA SER A 431 -13.15 9.47 13.24
C SER A 431 -12.70 9.92 11.84
N ARG A 432 -11.60 10.67 11.75
CA ARG A 432 -11.06 11.11 10.45
C ARG A 432 -10.75 9.95 9.48
N ALA A 433 -10.32 8.80 9.99
CA ALA A 433 -9.84 7.68 9.18
C ALA A 433 -10.71 6.43 9.26
N ARG A 434 -11.54 6.29 10.29
CA ARG A 434 -12.27 5.05 10.59
C ARG A 434 -13.67 5.34 11.11
N VAL A 435 -14.56 4.38 10.86
CA VAL A 435 -15.85 4.24 11.54
C VAL A 435 -15.74 3.07 12.50
N SER A 436 -16.20 3.24 13.73
CA SER A 436 -16.28 2.20 14.74
C SER A 436 -17.74 1.86 15.03
N LEU A 437 -18.06 0.58 14.99
CA LEU A 437 -19.30 0.01 15.50
C LEU A 437 -18.97 -0.82 16.74
N SER A 438 -19.63 -0.56 17.84
CA SER A 438 -19.49 -1.31 19.08
C SER A 438 -20.83 -1.89 19.49
N VAL A 439 -20.89 -3.18 19.73
CA VAL A 439 -22.03 -3.89 20.31
C VAL A 439 -21.60 -4.40 21.68
N ARG A 440 -22.31 -3.98 22.72
CA ARG A 440 -22.03 -4.36 24.11
C ARG A 440 -23.29 -4.91 24.77
N ASP A 441 -23.16 -6.05 25.42
CA ASP A 441 -24.17 -6.63 26.30
C ASP A 441 -23.73 -6.57 27.78
N ASN A 442 -24.69 -6.64 28.69
CA ASN A 442 -24.48 -6.76 30.13
C ASN A 442 -24.65 -8.23 30.60
N GLY A 443 -24.40 -9.18 29.74
CA GLY A 443 -24.47 -10.60 30.02
C GLY A 443 -23.32 -11.11 30.92
N PRO A 444 -23.15 -12.45 31.03
CA PRO A 444 -22.21 -13.09 31.97
C PRO A 444 -20.74 -12.80 31.66
N GLY A 445 -20.45 -12.28 30.49
CA GLY A 445 -19.08 -12.11 30.00
C GLY A 445 -18.47 -13.42 29.46
N ILE A 446 -17.19 -13.33 29.07
CA ILE A 446 -16.39 -14.45 28.55
C ILE A 446 -15.12 -14.55 29.38
N ALA A 447 -14.88 -15.73 29.94
CA ALA A 447 -13.67 -16.03 30.71
C ALA A 447 -12.40 -15.77 29.89
N ARG A 448 -11.33 -15.33 30.55
CA ARG A 448 -10.09 -14.91 29.89
C ARG A 448 -9.48 -16.01 29.00
N GLU A 449 -9.57 -17.24 29.45
CA GLU A 449 -9.06 -18.43 28.75
C GLU A 449 -9.87 -18.74 27.49
N GLU A 450 -11.18 -18.44 27.51
CA GLU A 450 -12.10 -18.74 26.41
C GLU A 450 -12.12 -17.65 25.33
N ARG A 451 -11.70 -16.40 25.61
CA ARG A 451 -11.76 -15.28 24.66
C ARG A 451 -11.04 -15.53 23.34
N ARG A 452 -9.96 -16.34 23.34
CA ARG A 452 -9.30 -16.75 22.11
C ARG A 452 -10.03 -17.88 21.40
N ARG A 453 -10.66 -18.76 22.17
CA ARG A 453 -11.36 -19.93 21.64
C ARG A 453 -12.68 -19.60 20.97
N VAL A 454 -13.41 -18.58 21.45
CA VAL A 454 -14.70 -18.14 20.84
C VAL A 454 -14.55 -17.59 19.43
N MET A 455 -13.33 -17.24 19.01
CA MET A 455 -13.02 -16.84 17.64
C MET A 455 -12.74 -18.03 16.71
N LEU A 456 -12.64 -19.24 17.26
CA LEU A 456 -12.44 -20.45 16.47
C LEU A 456 -13.79 -20.98 16.02
N PRO A 457 -13.92 -21.45 14.77
CA PRO A 457 -15.15 -22.08 14.28
C PRO A 457 -15.47 -23.33 15.10
N PHE A 458 -16.75 -23.56 15.28
CA PHE A 458 -17.30 -24.74 15.97
C PHE A 458 -16.96 -24.82 17.48
N VAL A 459 -16.39 -23.77 18.03
CA VAL A 459 -16.22 -23.62 19.48
C VAL A 459 -17.46 -22.91 20.03
N SER A 460 -18.27 -23.64 20.75
CA SER A 460 -19.43 -23.09 21.50
C SER A 460 -19.43 -23.74 22.87
N SER A 461 -19.54 -22.95 23.91
CA SER A 461 -19.82 -23.41 25.28
C SER A 461 -21.28 -23.80 25.48
N LYS A 462 -22.11 -23.63 24.44
CA LYS A 462 -23.55 -23.79 24.45
C LYS A 462 -23.97 -25.20 24.02
N SER A 463 -25.17 -25.63 24.42
CA SER A 463 -25.72 -26.94 24.03
C SER A 463 -25.75 -27.07 22.50
N LYS A 464 -25.32 -28.21 21.99
CA LYS A 464 -25.05 -28.51 20.56
C LYS A 464 -26.26 -28.40 19.63
N ASN A 465 -27.43 -28.02 20.10
CA ASN A 465 -28.65 -28.11 19.29
C ASN A 465 -29.05 -26.84 18.54
N THR A 466 -28.51 -25.67 18.85
CA THR A 466 -29.01 -24.42 18.25
C THR A 466 -27.97 -23.56 17.56
N ASN A 467 -26.71 -23.51 18.04
CA ASN A 467 -25.70 -22.65 17.45
C ASN A 467 -24.29 -23.27 17.42
N TRP A 468 -23.73 -23.39 16.24
CA TRP A 468 -22.52 -24.15 15.93
C TRP A 468 -21.21 -23.37 16.12
N GLY A 469 -21.22 -22.24 16.79
CA GLY A 469 -20.01 -21.43 16.97
C GLY A 469 -19.41 -20.90 15.67
N ILE A 470 -20.23 -20.66 14.62
CA ILE A 470 -19.77 -20.16 13.31
C ILE A 470 -19.96 -18.65 13.19
N GLY A 471 -20.92 -18.05 13.94
CA GLY A 471 -21.31 -16.66 13.78
C GLY A 471 -20.17 -15.66 14.01
N LEU A 472 -19.45 -15.78 15.11
CA LEU A 472 -18.34 -14.89 15.46
C LEU A 472 -17.12 -15.05 14.53
N PRO A 473 -16.65 -16.27 14.21
CA PRO A 473 -15.63 -16.52 13.19
C PRO A 473 -16.00 -15.97 11.79
N TYR A 474 -17.26 -16.11 11.37
CA TYR A 474 -17.75 -15.53 10.12
C TYR A 474 -17.66 -13.99 10.14
N ALA A 475 -18.16 -13.36 11.20
CA ALA A 475 -18.08 -11.91 11.37
C ALA A 475 -16.63 -11.43 11.32
N PHE A 476 -15.73 -12.08 12.04
CA PHE A 476 -14.30 -11.79 12.04
C PHE A 476 -13.69 -11.86 10.64
N ARG A 477 -14.02 -12.91 9.88
CA ARG A 477 -13.54 -13.11 8.52
C ARG A 477 -14.05 -12.04 7.56
N VAL A 478 -15.35 -11.72 7.60
CA VAL A 478 -15.97 -10.68 6.77
C VAL A 478 -15.32 -9.33 7.03
N ILE A 479 -15.20 -8.93 8.29
CA ILE A 479 -14.62 -7.63 8.66
C ILE A 479 -13.15 -7.53 8.26
N ASN A 480 -12.34 -8.55 8.49
CA ASN A 480 -10.93 -8.54 8.11
C ASN A 480 -10.73 -8.54 6.58
N ALA A 481 -11.57 -9.23 5.83
CA ALA A 481 -11.51 -9.24 4.36
C ALA A 481 -11.79 -7.85 3.75
N GLN A 482 -12.51 -6.99 4.48
CA GLN A 482 -12.82 -5.60 4.11
C GLN A 482 -11.84 -4.57 4.71
N LEU A 483 -10.62 -5.01 5.10
CA LEU A 483 -9.61 -4.18 5.74
C LEU A 483 -10.03 -3.59 7.09
N GLY A 484 -11.08 -4.15 7.68
CA GLY A 484 -11.54 -3.84 9.03
C GLY A 484 -10.72 -4.54 10.10
N GLU A 485 -11.06 -4.27 11.33
CA GLU A 485 -10.52 -4.91 12.53
C GLU A 485 -11.66 -5.22 13.49
N MET A 486 -11.69 -6.41 14.07
CA MET A 486 -12.67 -6.80 15.08
C MET A 486 -11.96 -7.14 16.38
N ARG A 487 -12.42 -6.58 17.48
CA ARG A 487 -11.85 -6.78 18.83
C ARG A 487 -12.93 -7.17 19.80
N ILE A 488 -12.64 -8.13 20.67
CA ILE A 488 -13.53 -8.55 21.76
C ILE A 488 -12.92 -8.09 23.08
N ARG A 489 -13.74 -7.40 23.88
CA ARG A 489 -13.45 -7.06 25.28
C ARG A 489 -14.56 -7.62 26.13
N SER A 490 -14.22 -8.31 27.19
CA SER A 490 -15.20 -8.92 28.06
C SER A 490 -14.69 -8.96 29.49
N SER A 491 -15.60 -8.99 30.44
CA SER A 491 -15.33 -9.19 31.86
C SER A 491 -16.37 -10.15 32.42
N ASP A 492 -15.90 -11.14 33.17
CA ASP A 492 -16.65 -12.15 33.91
C ASP A 492 -16.60 -11.92 35.42
N GLN A 493 -16.05 -10.76 35.86
CA GLN A 493 -15.92 -10.43 37.28
C GLN A 493 -17.27 -10.05 37.88
N PRO A 494 -17.64 -10.57 39.07
CA PRO A 494 -18.90 -10.22 39.72
C PRO A 494 -19.09 -8.69 39.88
N GLY A 495 -20.24 -8.19 39.50
CA GLY A 495 -20.58 -6.76 39.51
C GLY A 495 -20.08 -5.93 38.32
N ARG A 496 -19.30 -6.53 37.41
CA ARG A 496 -18.79 -5.90 36.18
C ARG A 496 -18.77 -6.86 34.98
N THR A 497 -19.81 -7.64 34.82
CA THR A 497 -19.93 -8.57 33.70
C THR A 497 -20.40 -7.86 32.45
N TYR A 498 -19.73 -8.11 31.33
CA TYR A 498 -20.13 -7.61 30.00
C TYR A 498 -19.35 -8.31 28.89
N THR A 499 -19.92 -8.32 27.69
CA THR A 499 -19.16 -8.56 26.47
C THR A 499 -19.33 -7.36 25.55
N ARG A 500 -18.22 -6.91 24.96
CA ARG A 500 -18.19 -5.83 23.97
C ARG A 500 -17.39 -6.26 22.76
N VAL A 501 -18.01 -6.17 21.60
CA VAL A 501 -17.36 -6.40 20.31
C VAL A 501 -17.25 -5.09 19.56
N ASP A 502 -16.00 -4.69 19.27
CA ASP A 502 -15.69 -3.49 18.51
C ASP A 502 -15.32 -3.86 17.08
N ILE A 503 -15.98 -3.30 16.09
CA ILE A 503 -15.66 -3.37 14.66
C ILE A 503 -15.12 -2.02 14.23
N LEU A 504 -13.95 -2.00 13.60
CA LEU A 504 -13.29 -0.82 13.07
C LEU A 504 -13.17 -0.97 11.56
N LEU A 505 -13.80 -0.09 10.79
CA LEU A 505 -13.77 -0.11 9.32
C LEU A 505 -13.14 1.17 8.76
N PRO A 506 -12.45 1.11 7.61
CA PRO A 506 -11.94 2.31 6.96
C PRO A 506 -13.10 3.24 6.54
N ARG A 507 -13.02 4.52 6.93
CA ARG A 507 -14.01 5.52 6.51
C ARG A 507 -13.95 5.74 5.00
N GLU A 508 -15.10 5.88 4.36
CA GLU A 508 -15.17 6.40 3.00
C GLU A 508 -14.75 7.88 2.99
N ARG A 509 -13.97 8.27 2.00
CA ARG A 509 -13.63 9.69 1.78
C ARG A 509 -14.83 10.36 1.11
N SER A 510 -15.54 11.24 1.82
CA SER A 510 -16.56 12.07 1.19
C SER A 510 -15.89 12.91 0.10
N ARG A 511 -16.36 12.77 -1.14
CA ARG A 511 -16.13 13.79 -2.17
C ARG A 511 -17.07 14.95 -1.78
N GLU A 512 -16.56 15.96 -1.12
CA GLU A 512 -17.24 17.26 -1.20
C GLU A 512 -17.31 17.63 -2.68
N ARG A 513 -18.54 17.73 -3.17
CA ARG A 513 -18.83 18.21 -4.53
C ARG A 513 -18.65 19.72 -4.59
#